data_0bbb26a6225c8ff8aee1434dd69d630d
#
_entry.id   0bbb26a6225c8ff8aee1434dd69d630d
#
_cell.length_a   1.000
_cell.length_b   1.000
_cell.length_c   1.000
_cell.angle_alpha   90.00
_cell.angle_beta   90.00
_cell.angle_gamma   90.00
#
_symmetry.space_group_name_H-M   'P 1'
#
loop_
_entity.id
_entity.type
_entity.pdbx_description
1 polymer ?
#
loop_
_entity_poly.entity_id
_entity_poly.type
_entity_poly.pdbx_seq_one_letter_code
_entity_poly.pdbx_strand_id
1 'polypeptide(L)'
;MGGFDYRTAFTRNVGWVTEQELEVLRGARVAIAGLGGVGGAHLLTLARLGIGAFNISDFDVFELHNMNRQVGASMRHLGEPKARVLAAMAQDINPELDMRVFPDGVREGNLTEFLEGVDVYVDGLDFFAFEARRQVFAAVAQAGIPAVTVAPLGMGAALLNFHPERMSFDAYFDLRDGLSDEDLALRFMMGLAPAMLHMGYLADPDAVDLGRQRGPSTPMACDLCAGVMGTEVLKLLLNRGRVVWAPRGVHFDAYRQRLAHTWRPGGNRNPLQRVLIAIARRRLARLRLARQPLQSGGDG
;
A
#
# COMPACT_ATOMS: atom_id res chain seq x y z
N MET A 1 17.13 -14.34 32.01
CA MET A 1 16.85 -14.14 30.58
C MET A 1 17.77 -12.99 30.12
N GLY A 2 18.60 -13.17 29.09
CA GLY A 2 19.44 -12.09 28.56
C GLY A 2 18.54 -10.96 28.04
N GLY A 3 18.99 -9.70 28.24
CA GLY A 3 18.30 -8.53 27.68
C GLY A 3 18.28 -8.56 26.14
N PHE A 4 17.44 -7.72 25.51
CA PHE A 4 17.43 -7.56 24.07
C PHE A 4 18.80 -6.98 23.62
N ASP A 5 19.35 -7.56 22.56
CA ASP A 5 20.55 -7.06 21.89
C ASP A 5 20.27 -6.95 20.39
N TYR A 6 20.28 -5.74 19.86
CA TYR A 6 19.91 -5.42 18.50
C TYR A 6 20.74 -6.19 17.46
N ARG A 7 22.07 -6.27 17.65
CA ARG A 7 22.95 -6.95 16.69
C ARG A 7 22.68 -8.45 16.65
N THR A 8 22.47 -9.06 17.80
CA THR A 8 22.10 -10.48 17.89
C THR A 8 20.74 -10.73 17.25
N ALA A 9 19.74 -9.89 17.56
CA ALA A 9 18.38 -10.04 17.05
C ALA A 9 18.31 -10.01 15.51
N PHE A 10 19.11 -9.14 14.89
CA PHE A 10 19.08 -8.93 13.42
C PHE A 10 20.29 -9.51 12.68
N THR A 11 21.12 -10.33 13.33
CA THR A 11 22.35 -10.90 12.76
C THR A 11 22.10 -11.69 11.46
N ARG A 12 20.91 -12.26 11.26
CA ARG A 12 20.57 -13.02 10.05
C ARG A 12 20.34 -12.13 8.81
N ASN A 13 20.23 -10.83 8.98
CA ASN A 13 20.25 -9.88 7.88
C ASN A 13 21.66 -9.62 7.36
N VAL A 14 22.68 -9.82 8.22
CA VAL A 14 24.09 -9.64 7.85
C VAL A 14 24.51 -10.69 6.82
N GLY A 15 25.14 -10.23 5.75
CA GLY A 15 25.43 -11.00 4.55
C GLY A 15 24.62 -10.49 3.35
N TRP A 16 23.34 -10.11 3.57
CA TRP A 16 22.53 -9.35 2.60
C TRP A 16 22.69 -7.85 2.80
N VAL A 17 22.90 -7.40 4.03
CA VAL A 17 23.39 -6.08 4.40
C VAL A 17 24.70 -6.24 5.17
N THR A 18 25.52 -5.20 5.22
CA THR A 18 26.69 -5.14 6.10
C THR A 18 26.29 -4.74 7.51
N GLU A 19 27.15 -4.92 8.51
CA GLU A 19 26.91 -4.42 9.87
C GLU A 19 26.73 -2.89 9.90
N GLN A 20 27.48 -2.16 9.07
CA GLN A 20 27.35 -0.71 8.95
C GLN A 20 25.98 -0.32 8.37
N GLU A 21 25.52 -1.03 7.33
CA GLU A 21 24.19 -0.82 6.75
C GLU A 21 23.07 -1.18 7.75
N LEU A 22 23.29 -2.18 8.60
CA LEU A 22 22.33 -2.50 9.66
C LEU A 22 22.19 -1.35 10.67
N GLU A 23 23.28 -0.65 11.01
CA GLU A 23 23.22 0.56 11.84
C GLU A 23 22.52 1.73 11.11
N VAL A 24 22.65 1.86 9.79
CA VAL A 24 21.86 2.82 9.00
C VAL A 24 20.37 2.51 9.10
N LEU A 25 19.97 1.23 8.95
CA LEU A 25 18.57 0.81 9.11
C LEU A 25 18.05 1.07 10.52
N ARG A 26 18.87 0.84 11.56
CA ARG A 26 18.55 1.15 12.97
C ARG A 26 18.26 2.64 13.19
N GLY A 27 18.99 3.51 12.50
CA GLY A 27 18.80 4.97 12.57
C GLY A 27 17.65 5.51 11.74
N ALA A 28 17.10 4.71 10.83
CA ALA A 28 16.09 5.15 9.87
C ALA A 28 14.68 5.20 10.48
N ARG A 29 13.89 6.18 10.02
CA ARG A 29 12.47 6.34 10.37
C ARG A 29 11.57 6.16 9.14
N VAL A 30 10.60 5.27 9.25
CA VAL A 30 9.61 5.00 8.19
C VAL A 30 8.21 5.43 8.65
N ALA A 31 7.50 6.19 7.81
CA ALA A 31 6.10 6.50 8.05
C ALA A 31 5.20 5.52 7.29
N ILE A 32 4.17 4.99 7.97
CA ILE A 32 3.18 4.08 7.39
C ILE A 32 1.78 4.59 7.72
N ALA A 33 1.04 5.06 6.72
CA ALA A 33 -0.36 5.42 6.87
C ALA A 33 -1.24 4.25 6.42
N GLY A 34 -2.17 3.83 7.29
CA GLY A 34 -3.00 2.64 7.12
C GLY A 34 -2.29 1.36 7.54
N LEU A 35 -2.90 0.62 8.46
CA LEU A 35 -2.37 -0.62 9.04
C LEU A 35 -3.29 -1.83 8.76
N GLY A 36 -3.99 -1.77 7.64
CA GLY A 36 -4.81 -2.87 7.14
C GLY A 36 -4.01 -4.07 6.62
N GLY A 37 -4.48 -4.69 5.53
CA GLY A 37 -3.87 -5.91 4.99
C GLY A 37 -2.40 -5.78 4.66
N VAL A 38 -2.01 -4.73 3.94
CA VAL A 38 -0.60 -4.51 3.56
C VAL A 38 0.16 -3.73 4.63
N GLY A 39 -0.43 -2.68 5.22
CA GLY A 39 0.31 -1.79 6.13
C GLY A 39 0.80 -2.47 7.39
N GLY A 40 -0.02 -3.35 8.00
CA GLY A 40 0.42 -4.16 9.13
C GLY A 40 1.54 -5.13 8.77
N ALA A 41 1.44 -5.80 7.62
CA ALA A 41 2.49 -6.68 7.12
C ALA A 41 3.79 -5.90 6.80
N HIS A 42 3.65 -4.67 6.24
CA HIS A 42 4.77 -3.76 6.00
C HIS A 42 5.51 -3.41 7.29
N LEU A 43 4.77 -2.98 8.32
CA LEU A 43 5.35 -2.62 9.62
C LEU A 43 6.17 -3.76 10.21
N LEU A 44 5.57 -4.97 10.30
CA LEU A 44 6.27 -6.11 10.92
C LEU A 44 7.45 -6.60 10.09
N THR A 45 7.38 -6.51 8.76
CA THR A 45 8.50 -6.85 7.87
C THR A 45 9.66 -5.88 8.06
N LEU A 46 9.40 -4.56 8.11
CA LEU A 46 10.41 -3.55 8.32
C LEU A 46 11.01 -3.60 9.74
N ALA A 47 10.20 -3.87 10.78
CA ALA A 47 10.70 -4.10 12.13
C ALA A 47 11.68 -5.28 12.18
N ARG A 48 11.37 -6.40 11.46
CA ARG A 48 12.27 -7.56 11.33
C ARG A 48 13.50 -7.30 10.46
N LEU A 49 13.43 -6.33 9.56
CA LEU A 49 14.57 -5.87 8.78
C LEU A 49 15.57 -5.05 9.64
N GLY A 50 15.13 -4.56 10.81
CA GLY A 50 15.96 -3.80 11.72
C GLY A 50 15.74 -2.28 11.65
N ILE A 51 14.67 -1.80 10.99
CA ILE A 51 14.29 -0.38 11.06
C ILE A 51 14.03 0.01 12.50
N GLY A 52 14.66 1.11 12.97
CA GLY A 52 14.63 1.50 14.37
C GLY A 52 13.55 2.50 14.76
N ALA A 53 12.88 3.15 13.79
CA ALA A 53 11.86 4.15 14.10
C ALA A 53 10.68 4.12 13.12
N PHE A 54 9.47 4.34 13.65
CA PHE A 54 8.24 4.37 12.86
C PHE A 54 7.29 5.48 13.29
N ASN A 55 6.65 6.12 12.31
CA ASN A 55 5.44 6.90 12.48
C ASN A 55 4.30 6.09 11.84
N ILE A 56 3.35 5.60 12.64
CA ILE A 56 2.25 4.76 12.15
C ILE A 56 0.90 5.42 12.40
N SER A 57 -0.04 5.22 11.47
CA SER A 57 -1.37 5.81 11.57
C SER A 57 -2.44 4.85 11.10
N ASP A 58 -3.46 4.65 11.93
CA ASP A 58 -4.71 3.96 11.60
C ASP A 58 -5.75 4.30 12.65
N PHE A 59 -7.00 4.56 12.25
CA PHE A 59 -8.13 4.89 13.15
C PHE A 59 -9.11 3.73 13.33
N ASP A 60 -8.92 2.63 12.60
CA ASP A 60 -9.82 1.48 12.64
C ASP A 60 -9.55 0.55 13.82
N VAL A 61 -10.56 -0.31 14.07
CA VAL A 61 -10.43 -1.49 14.94
C VAL A 61 -10.39 -2.77 14.11
N PHE A 62 -9.91 -3.86 14.70
CA PHE A 62 -9.99 -5.17 14.05
C PHE A 62 -11.40 -5.72 14.06
N GLU A 63 -11.86 -6.15 12.88
CA GLU A 63 -13.15 -6.77 12.64
C GLU A 63 -13.00 -8.20 12.09
N LEU A 64 -14.07 -8.99 12.19
CA LEU A 64 -14.04 -10.39 11.79
C LEU A 64 -13.63 -10.58 10.30
N HIS A 65 -14.05 -9.71 9.41
CA HIS A 65 -13.70 -9.76 7.99
C HIS A 65 -12.23 -9.41 7.68
N ASN A 66 -11.46 -8.98 8.68
CA ASN A 66 -10.02 -8.73 8.55
C ASN A 66 -9.17 -10.00 8.70
N MET A 67 -9.74 -11.07 9.30
CA MET A 67 -9.03 -12.30 9.67
C MET A 67 -8.29 -12.96 8.51
N ASN A 68 -8.80 -12.83 7.29
CA ASN A 68 -8.20 -13.53 6.15
C ASN A 68 -6.85 -12.94 5.70
N ARG A 69 -6.52 -11.66 6.08
CA ARG A 69 -5.36 -10.99 5.48
C ARG A 69 -4.64 -9.95 6.35
N GLN A 70 -5.22 -9.52 7.46
CA GLN A 70 -4.58 -8.51 8.33
C GLN A 70 -3.81 -9.21 9.44
N VAL A 71 -2.49 -9.02 9.48
CA VAL A 71 -1.57 -9.78 10.33
C VAL A 71 -1.83 -9.64 11.84
N GLY A 72 -2.43 -8.52 12.28
CA GLY A 72 -2.82 -8.30 13.68
C GLY A 72 -4.20 -8.86 14.01
N ALA A 73 -5.01 -9.24 13.00
CA ALA A 73 -6.37 -9.74 13.22
C ALA A 73 -6.34 -11.14 13.84
N SER A 74 -6.97 -11.28 15.00
CA SER A 74 -7.15 -12.54 15.70
C SER A 74 -8.37 -12.43 16.61
N MET A 75 -8.90 -13.57 17.09
CA MET A 75 -10.02 -13.56 18.02
C MET A 75 -9.74 -12.76 19.30
N ARG A 76 -8.46 -12.71 19.72
CA ARG A 76 -8.04 -11.92 20.87
C ARG A 76 -8.14 -10.41 20.62
N HIS A 77 -7.91 -9.98 19.39
CA HIS A 77 -7.80 -8.57 19.03
C HIS A 77 -9.06 -7.98 18.39
N LEU A 78 -10.17 -8.75 18.31
CA LEU A 78 -11.44 -8.23 17.83
C LEU A 78 -11.91 -7.01 18.65
N GLY A 79 -12.22 -5.90 17.94
CA GLY A 79 -12.61 -4.64 18.55
C GLY A 79 -11.45 -3.79 19.07
N GLU A 80 -10.20 -4.28 19.05
CA GLU A 80 -9.03 -3.53 19.47
C GLU A 80 -8.54 -2.59 18.36
N PRO A 81 -8.06 -1.37 18.73
CA PRO A 81 -7.48 -0.43 17.76
C PRO A 81 -6.28 -1.04 17.04
N LYS A 82 -6.30 -1.02 15.68
CA LYS A 82 -5.24 -1.61 14.84
C LYS A 82 -3.87 -1.02 15.15
N ALA A 83 -3.78 0.31 15.25
CA ALA A 83 -2.52 1.00 15.54
C ALA A 83 -1.89 0.56 16.86
N ARG A 84 -2.71 0.37 17.92
CA ARG A 84 -2.22 -0.08 19.23
C ARG A 84 -1.70 -1.52 19.19
N VAL A 85 -2.47 -2.42 18.59
CA VAL A 85 -2.09 -3.84 18.51
C VAL A 85 -0.81 -4.01 17.70
N LEU A 86 -0.73 -3.37 16.54
CA LEU A 86 0.42 -3.51 15.64
C LEU A 86 1.67 -2.80 16.19
N ALA A 87 1.51 -1.68 16.91
CA ALA A 87 2.63 -1.07 17.65
C ALA A 87 3.20 -2.03 18.69
N ALA A 88 2.34 -2.67 19.50
CA ALA A 88 2.77 -3.65 20.48
C ALA A 88 3.47 -4.86 19.83
N MET A 89 2.92 -5.40 18.73
CA MET A 89 3.55 -6.50 18.00
C MET A 89 4.93 -6.13 17.42
N ALA A 90 5.10 -4.90 16.93
CA ALA A 90 6.39 -4.41 16.44
C ALA A 90 7.40 -4.24 17.59
N GLN A 91 6.96 -3.71 18.73
CA GLN A 91 7.79 -3.57 19.95
C GLN A 91 8.17 -4.92 20.55
N ASP A 92 7.34 -5.96 20.42
CA ASP A 92 7.70 -7.33 20.81
C ASP A 92 8.82 -7.93 19.92
N ILE A 93 8.96 -7.44 18.69
CA ILE A 93 10.08 -7.79 17.79
C ILE A 93 11.33 -7.01 18.16
N ASN A 94 11.18 -5.71 18.39
CA ASN A 94 12.28 -4.81 18.75
C ASN A 94 11.81 -3.85 19.87
N PRO A 95 12.13 -4.13 21.15
CA PRO A 95 11.75 -3.27 22.27
C PRO A 95 12.39 -1.87 22.25
N GLU A 96 13.44 -1.67 21.45
CA GLU A 96 14.12 -0.37 21.30
C GLU A 96 13.52 0.53 20.21
N LEU A 97 12.38 0.12 19.60
CA LEU A 97 11.73 0.92 18.56
C LEU A 97 11.28 2.28 19.07
N ASP A 98 11.69 3.35 18.37
CA ASP A 98 11.07 4.67 18.53
C ASP A 98 9.77 4.71 17.69
N MET A 99 8.64 4.58 18.38
CA MET A 99 7.32 4.46 17.77
C MET A 99 6.46 5.68 18.07
N ARG A 100 6.03 6.40 17.00
CA ARG A 100 5.01 7.45 17.10
C ARG A 100 3.71 6.94 16.51
N VAL A 101 2.64 6.96 17.29
CA VAL A 101 1.33 6.42 16.89
C VAL A 101 0.32 7.54 16.72
N PHE A 102 -0.33 7.58 15.56
CA PHE A 102 -1.38 8.55 15.19
C PHE A 102 -2.73 7.81 15.08
N PRO A 103 -3.45 7.66 16.21
CA PRO A 103 -4.64 6.81 16.27
C PRO A 103 -5.86 7.40 15.56
N ASP A 104 -5.84 8.72 15.27
CA ASP A 104 -6.96 9.42 14.62
C ASP A 104 -6.82 9.45 13.08
N GLY A 105 -5.91 8.69 12.50
CA GLY A 105 -5.62 8.73 11.07
C GLY A 105 -4.73 9.89 10.66
N VAL A 106 -4.32 9.88 9.38
CA VAL A 106 -3.61 11.01 8.75
C VAL A 106 -4.61 12.01 8.20
N ARG A 107 -4.37 13.30 8.49
CA ARG A 107 -5.19 14.43 8.05
C ARG A 107 -4.33 15.68 7.92
N GLU A 108 -4.78 16.68 7.20
CA GLU A 108 -4.05 17.94 6.96
C GLU A 108 -3.43 18.51 8.24
N GLY A 109 -4.17 18.50 9.35
CA GLY A 109 -3.73 19.08 10.62
C GLY A 109 -2.62 18.33 11.35
N ASN A 110 -2.29 17.08 10.97
CA ASN A 110 -1.23 16.27 11.62
C ASN A 110 -0.14 15.78 10.65
N LEU A 111 -0.23 16.09 9.37
CA LEU A 111 0.73 15.59 8.36
C LEU A 111 2.16 16.05 8.63
N THR A 112 2.36 17.29 9.07
CA THR A 112 3.69 17.83 9.40
C THR A 112 4.35 17.01 10.52
N GLU A 113 3.61 16.72 11.59
CA GLU A 113 4.08 15.91 12.70
C GLU A 113 4.27 14.43 12.29
N PHE A 114 3.33 13.90 11.49
CA PHE A 114 3.41 12.54 10.98
C PHE A 114 4.66 12.30 10.11
N LEU A 115 5.12 13.31 9.37
CA LEU A 115 6.28 13.23 8.49
C LEU A 115 7.59 13.73 9.13
N GLU A 116 7.55 14.16 10.40
CA GLU A 116 8.75 14.67 11.08
C GLU A 116 9.83 13.60 11.24
N GLY A 117 11.02 13.86 10.69
CA GLY A 117 12.18 12.96 10.74
C GLY A 117 12.05 11.70 9.89
N VAL A 118 11.08 11.64 8.96
CA VAL A 118 10.83 10.47 8.11
C VAL A 118 11.78 10.44 6.91
N ASP A 119 12.40 9.28 6.69
CA ASP A 119 13.28 9.02 5.54
C ASP A 119 12.51 8.45 4.33
N VAL A 120 11.48 7.63 4.59
CA VAL A 120 10.66 6.98 3.54
C VAL A 120 9.21 6.89 3.99
N TYR A 121 8.28 7.23 3.11
CA TYR A 121 6.86 6.97 3.30
C TYR A 121 6.42 5.69 2.60
N VAL A 122 5.65 4.85 3.31
CA VAL A 122 5.05 3.62 2.83
C VAL A 122 3.53 3.73 2.88
N ASP A 123 2.90 3.55 1.71
CA ASP A 123 1.44 3.63 1.56
C ASP A 123 0.77 2.31 1.98
N GLY A 124 0.04 2.34 3.07
CA GLY A 124 -0.79 1.24 3.58
C GLY A 124 -2.28 1.60 3.64
N LEU A 125 -2.68 2.78 3.14
CA LEU A 125 -4.05 3.27 3.18
C LEU A 125 -5.01 2.33 2.43
N ASP A 126 -6.26 2.28 2.90
CA ASP A 126 -7.32 1.56 2.20
C ASP A 126 -7.44 1.99 0.73
N PHE A 127 -7.79 1.03 -0.14
CA PHE A 127 -7.86 1.29 -1.58
C PHE A 127 -8.68 2.53 -1.94
N PHE A 128 -9.77 2.80 -1.21
CA PHE A 128 -10.71 3.88 -1.47
C PHE A 128 -10.42 5.18 -0.71
N ALA A 129 -9.39 5.23 0.13
CA ALA A 129 -8.99 6.43 0.88
C ALA A 129 -8.28 7.47 -0.01
N PHE A 130 -8.93 7.92 -1.11
CA PHE A 130 -8.29 8.75 -2.14
C PHE A 130 -7.89 10.11 -1.64
N GLU A 131 -8.74 10.78 -0.86
CA GLU A 131 -8.45 12.13 -0.38
C GLU A 131 -7.25 12.13 0.58
N ALA A 132 -7.28 11.28 1.61
CA ALA A 132 -6.18 11.14 2.54
C ALA A 132 -4.88 10.75 1.81
N ARG A 133 -4.95 9.81 0.86
CA ARG A 133 -3.79 9.40 0.06
C ARG A 133 -3.21 10.55 -0.76
N ARG A 134 -4.04 11.33 -1.46
CA ARG A 134 -3.59 12.49 -2.24
C ARG A 134 -2.91 13.52 -1.35
N GLN A 135 -3.49 13.83 -0.18
CA GLN A 135 -2.91 14.76 0.80
C GLN A 135 -1.56 14.27 1.30
N VAL A 136 -1.44 12.99 1.69
CA VAL A 136 -0.18 12.42 2.16
C VAL A 136 0.88 12.44 1.06
N PHE A 137 0.55 11.99 -0.17
CA PHE A 137 1.53 11.99 -1.27
C PHE A 137 1.98 13.40 -1.67
N ALA A 138 1.09 14.39 -1.58
CA ALA A 138 1.47 15.79 -1.78
C ALA A 138 2.41 16.30 -0.69
N ALA A 139 2.11 15.99 0.58
CA ALA A 139 2.93 16.40 1.72
C ALA A 139 4.32 15.74 1.71
N VAL A 140 4.43 14.43 1.41
CA VAL A 140 5.73 13.73 1.31
C VAL A 140 6.57 14.28 0.16
N ALA A 141 5.96 14.62 -0.98
CA ALA A 141 6.68 15.25 -2.09
C ALA A 141 7.21 16.64 -1.71
N GLN A 142 6.41 17.46 -1.01
CA GLN A 142 6.84 18.75 -0.50
C GLN A 142 7.96 18.65 0.54
N ALA A 143 7.93 17.61 1.38
CA ALA A 143 8.96 17.33 2.37
C ALA A 143 10.23 16.70 1.78
N GLY A 144 10.28 16.43 0.47
CA GLY A 144 11.42 15.78 -0.17
C GLY A 144 11.57 14.28 0.16
N ILE A 145 10.50 13.65 0.66
CA ILE A 145 10.50 12.26 1.11
C ILE A 145 10.08 11.34 -0.05
N PRO A 146 10.84 10.25 -0.36
CA PRO A 146 10.40 9.25 -1.32
C PRO A 146 9.23 8.43 -0.78
N ALA A 147 8.31 8.03 -1.68
CA ALA A 147 7.14 7.25 -1.34
C ALA A 147 7.08 5.92 -2.09
N VAL A 148 6.68 4.87 -1.39
CA VAL A 148 6.51 3.51 -1.93
C VAL A 148 5.05 3.09 -1.76
N THR A 149 4.39 2.67 -2.84
CA THR A 149 3.10 1.99 -2.77
C THR A 149 3.19 0.61 -3.43
N VAL A 150 2.73 -0.40 -2.71
CA VAL A 150 2.66 -1.78 -3.22
C VAL A 150 1.27 -2.33 -2.97
N ALA A 151 0.52 -2.51 -4.04
CA ALA A 151 -0.87 -2.93 -3.97
C ALA A 151 -1.03 -4.44 -4.16
N PRO A 152 -1.82 -5.12 -3.29
CA PRO A 152 -2.16 -6.52 -3.45
C PRO A 152 -3.24 -6.66 -4.53
N LEU A 153 -2.90 -7.29 -5.63
CA LEU A 153 -3.82 -7.51 -6.75
C LEU A 153 -3.82 -8.98 -7.17
N GLY A 154 -4.96 -9.63 -6.95
CA GLY A 154 -5.09 -11.08 -7.14
C GLY A 154 -4.19 -11.83 -6.15
N MET A 155 -3.25 -12.62 -6.68
CA MET A 155 -2.19 -13.31 -5.92
C MET A 155 -0.81 -12.73 -6.25
N GLY A 156 -0.75 -11.40 -6.33
CA GLY A 156 0.42 -10.65 -6.78
C GLY A 156 0.60 -9.33 -6.08
N ALA A 157 1.68 -8.63 -6.45
CA ALA A 157 2.08 -7.34 -5.91
C ALA A 157 2.38 -6.36 -7.06
N ALA A 158 1.76 -5.18 -7.03
CA ALA A 158 2.01 -4.11 -7.98
C ALA A 158 2.73 -2.96 -7.28
N LEU A 159 3.96 -2.67 -7.72
CA LEU A 159 4.87 -1.68 -7.13
C LEU A 159 4.92 -0.41 -7.96
N LEU A 160 4.81 0.72 -7.28
CA LEU A 160 5.14 2.06 -7.78
C LEU A 160 5.94 2.83 -6.71
N ASN A 161 7.03 3.46 -7.14
CA ASN A 161 7.79 4.38 -6.31
C ASN A 161 7.64 5.80 -6.84
N PHE A 162 7.47 6.77 -5.95
CA PHE A 162 7.35 8.19 -6.28
C PHE A 162 8.55 8.95 -5.70
N HIS A 163 9.32 9.56 -6.60
CA HIS A 163 10.40 10.45 -6.21
C HIS A 163 9.86 11.87 -6.02
N PRO A 164 10.23 12.60 -4.97
CA PRO A 164 9.67 13.91 -4.67
C PRO A 164 9.80 14.94 -5.81
N GLU A 165 10.91 14.86 -6.57
CA GLU A 165 11.21 15.81 -7.67
C GLU A 165 10.76 15.32 -9.06
N ARG A 166 10.00 14.20 -9.15
CA ARG A 166 9.56 13.63 -10.43
C ARG A 166 8.04 13.68 -10.57
N MET A 167 7.48 12.72 -11.31
CA MET A 167 6.04 12.63 -11.51
C MET A 167 5.32 12.41 -10.18
N SER A 168 4.42 13.35 -9.83
CA SER A 168 3.61 13.23 -8.61
C SER A 168 2.57 12.10 -8.73
N PHE A 169 2.05 11.69 -7.57
CA PHE A 169 0.98 10.70 -7.45
C PHE A 169 -0.25 11.10 -8.29
N ASP A 170 -0.76 12.32 -8.10
CA ASP A 170 -1.92 12.83 -8.82
C ASP A 170 -1.67 12.92 -10.34
N ALA A 171 -0.46 13.33 -10.74
CA ALA A 171 -0.11 13.38 -12.16
C ALA A 171 -0.05 11.99 -12.80
N TYR A 172 0.44 10.98 -12.06
CA TYR A 172 0.53 9.60 -12.56
C TYR A 172 -0.85 8.98 -12.75
N PHE A 173 -1.72 9.09 -11.73
CA PHE A 173 -3.07 8.52 -11.78
C PHE A 173 -4.09 9.42 -12.50
N ASP A 174 -3.71 10.65 -12.90
CA ASP A 174 -4.58 11.69 -13.47
C ASP A 174 -5.78 11.98 -12.55
N LEU A 175 -5.50 12.11 -11.24
CA LEU A 175 -6.49 12.46 -10.24
C LEU A 175 -6.68 13.97 -10.22
N ARG A 176 -7.93 14.41 -10.14
CA ARG A 176 -8.33 15.83 -10.16
C ARG A 176 -9.53 16.01 -9.25
N ASP A 177 -9.70 17.21 -8.75
CA ASP A 177 -10.89 17.59 -8.01
C ASP A 177 -12.14 17.49 -8.90
N GLY A 178 -13.26 17.14 -8.30
CA GLY A 178 -14.54 16.96 -8.99
C GLY A 178 -14.72 15.64 -9.73
N LEU A 179 -13.77 14.69 -9.65
CA LEU A 179 -14.00 13.32 -10.09
C LEU A 179 -14.88 12.58 -9.09
N SER A 180 -15.75 11.70 -9.57
CA SER A 180 -16.51 10.78 -8.71
C SER A 180 -15.58 9.74 -8.08
N ASP A 181 -15.98 9.19 -6.92
CA ASP A 181 -15.24 8.11 -6.24
C ASP A 181 -14.99 6.92 -7.16
N GLU A 182 -15.95 6.60 -8.02
CA GLU A 182 -15.83 5.53 -9.02
C GLU A 182 -14.74 5.85 -10.06
N ASP A 183 -14.69 7.09 -10.55
CA ASP A 183 -13.66 7.51 -11.50
C ASP A 183 -12.28 7.53 -10.84
N LEU A 184 -12.19 7.95 -9.56
CA LEU A 184 -10.97 7.88 -8.78
C LEU A 184 -10.52 6.41 -8.62
N ALA A 185 -11.43 5.52 -8.20
CA ALA A 185 -11.15 4.10 -8.03
C ALA A 185 -10.72 3.42 -9.34
N LEU A 186 -11.42 3.71 -10.43
CA LEU A 186 -11.08 3.17 -11.76
C LEU A 186 -9.70 3.62 -12.22
N ARG A 187 -9.39 4.93 -12.09
CA ARG A 187 -8.09 5.48 -12.49
C ARG A 187 -6.95 4.92 -11.63
N PHE A 188 -7.18 4.79 -10.33
CA PHE A 188 -6.21 4.23 -9.39
C PHE A 188 -5.94 2.76 -9.72
N MET A 189 -6.98 1.93 -9.84
CA MET A 189 -6.85 0.51 -10.20
C MET A 189 -6.10 0.31 -11.52
N MET A 190 -6.47 1.05 -12.56
CA MET A 190 -5.86 0.93 -13.88
C MET A 190 -4.41 1.43 -13.93
N GLY A 191 -4.06 2.40 -13.09
CA GLY A 191 -2.69 2.90 -12.95
C GLY A 191 -1.79 2.00 -12.13
N LEU A 192 -2.31 1.37 -11.06
CA LEU A 192 -1.53 0.46 -10.21
C LEU A 192 -0.98 -0.74 -10.97
N ALA A 193 -1.80 -1.36 -11.81
CA ALA A 193 -1.40 -2.56 -12.53
C ALA A 193 -1.78 -2.53 -14.02
N PRO A 194 -1.14 -1.68 -14.84
CA PRO A 194 -1.47 -1.57 -16.26
C PRO A 194 -1.31 -2.87 -17.06
N ALA A 195 -0.54 -3.84 -16.54
CA ALA A 195 -0.37 -5.17 -17.13
C ALA A 195 -1.55 -6.12 -16.84
N MET A 196 -2.41 -5.79 -15.87
CA MET A 196 -3.65 -6.51 -15.51
C MET A 196 -3.48 -8.03 -15.38
N LEU A 197 -2.36 -8.51 -14.84
CA LEU A 197 -2.04 -9.94 -14.76
C LEU A 197 -3.10 -10.73 -13.98
N HIS A 198 -3.65 -10.16 -12.92
CA HIS A 198 -4.66 -10.77 -12.03
C HIS A 198 -6.02 -11.00 -12.69
N MET A 199 -6.37 -10.24 -13.74
CA MET A 199 -7.72 -10.32 -14.34
C MET A 199 -8.02 -11.66 -15.01
N GLY A 200 -7.01 -12.39 -15.44
CA GLY A 200 -7.20 -13.64 -16.19
C GLY A 200 -7.61 -14.85 -15.33
N TYR A 201 -7.57 -14.73 -14.01
CA TYR A 201 -7.95 -15.79 -13.08
C TYR A 201 -8.90 -15.32 -11.95
N LEU A 202 -9.46 -14.15 -12.09
CA LEU A 202 -10.53 -13.69 -11.19
C LEU A 202 -11.75 -14.61 -11.35
N ALA A 203 -12.01 -15.45 -10.33
CA ALA A 203 -13.02 -16.49 -10.39
C ALA A 203 -14.43 -15.94 -10.38
N ASP A 204 -14.68 -14.87 -9.62
CA ASP A 204 -15.96 -14.18 -9.51
C ASP A 204 -15.78 -12.68 -9.76
N PRO A 205 -16.00 -12.19 -10.99
CA PRO A 205 -15.94 -10.76 -11.29
C PRO A 205 -16.98 -9.93 -10.55
N ASP A 206 -18.09 -10.54 -10.09
CA ASP A 206 -19.16 -9.86 -9.37
C ASP A 206 -18.78 -9.56 -7.91
N ALA A 207 -17.74 -10.19 -7.38
CA ALA A 207 -17.16 -9.84 -6.08
C ALA A 207 -16.47 -8.47 -6.06
N VAL A 208 -16.17 -7.88 -7.24
CA VAL A 208 -15.62 -6.52 -7.36
C VAL A 208 -16.74 -5.51 -7.52
N ASP A 209 -16.92 -4.66 -6.53
CA ASP A 209 -17.93 -3.59 -6.56
C ASP A 209 -17.32 -2.27 -6.11
N LEU A 210 -16.90 -1.45 -7.08
CA LEU A 210 -16.27 -0.15 -6.82
C LEU A 210 -17.26 0.84 -6.20
N GLY A 211 -18.55 0.73 -6.49
CA GLY A 211 -19.58 1.61 -5.93
C GLY A 211 -19.84 1.34 -4.45
N ARG A 212 -19.67 0.08 -4.00
CA ARG A 212 -19.77 -0.33 -2.59
C ARG A 212 -18.43 -0.41 -1.90
N GLN A 213 -17.37 0.07 -2.54
CA GLN A 213 -16.00 0.07 -2.03
C GLN A 213 -15.54 -1.34 -1.61
N ARG A 214 -15.84 -2.36 -2.42
CA ARG A 214 -15.57 -3.76 -2.11
C ARG A 214 -14.75 -4.43 -3.20
N GLY A 215 -13.71 -5.17 -2.78
CA GLY A 215 -12.89 -6.01 -3.66
C GLY A 215 -12.30 -7.19 -2.92
N PRO A 216 -12.05 -8.32 -3.63
CA PRO A 216 -11.38 -9.48 -3.05
C PRO A 216 -9.91 -9.16 -2.73
N SER A 217 -9.42 -9.72 -1.64
CA SER A 217 -8.01 -9.63 -1.24
C SER A 217 -7.58 -10.95 -0.61
N THR A 218 -6.34 -11.34 -0.86
CA THR A 218 -5.77 -12.60 -0.41
C THR A 218 -4.58 -12.38 0.54
N PRO A 219 -4.34 -13.24 1.54
CA PRO A 219 -3.23 -13.09 2.47
C PRO A 219 -1.88 -13.15 1.76
N MET A 220 -1.69 -14.08 0.82
CA MET A 220 -0.44 -14.22 0.07
C MET A 220 -0.09 -12.97 -0.75
N ALA A 221 -1.08 -12.22 -1.25
CA ALA A 221 -0.81 -10.98 -1.95
C ALA A 221 -0.30 -9.89 -0.97
N CYS A 222 -0.86 -9.83 0.25
CA CYS A 222 -0.39 -8.91 1.29
C CYS A 222 1.06 -9.23 1.71
N ASP A 223 1.40 -10.51 1.87
CA ASP A 223 2.74 -10.96 2.23
C ASP A 223 3.76 -10.67 1.10
N LEU A 224 3.38 -10.92 -0.16
CA LEU A 224 4.20 -10.55 -1.31
C LEU A 224 4.44 -9.03 -1.38
N CYS A 225 3.41 -8.22 -1.11
CA CYS A 225 3.55 -6.77 -1.04
C CYS A 225 4.55 -6.38 0.05
N ALA A 226 4.52 -7.01 1.23
CA ALA A 226 5.44 -6.71 2.31
C ALA A 226 6.90 -7.04 1.95
N GLY A 227 7.15 -8.16 1.28
CA GLY A 227 8.48 -8.53 0.79
C GLY A 227 9.02 -7.57 -0.27
N VAL A 228 8.18 -7.21 -1.27
CA VAL A 228 8.54 -6.24 -2.32
C VAL A 228 8.80 -4.87 -1.71
N MET A 229 7.92 -4.38 -0.85
CA MET A 229 8.04 -3.08 -0.20
C MET A 229 9.29 -3.02 0.68
N GLY A 230 9.54 -4.04 1.53
CA GLY A 230 10.73 -4.09 2.37
C GLY A 230 12.03 -4.01 1.56
N THR A 231 12.06 -4.66 0.38
CA THR A 231 13.18 -4.57 -0.56
C THR A 231 13.35 -3.16 -1.13
N GLU A 232 12.26 -2.49 -1.51
CA GLU A 232 12.35 -1.11 -2.04
C GLU A 232 12.79 -0.11 -0.96
N VAL A 233 12.23 -0.21 0.26
CA VAL A 233 12.63 0.62 1.39
C VAL A 233 14.12 0.43 1.73
N LEU A 234 14.59 -0.83 1.76
CA LEU A 234 16.02 -1.12 1.96
C LEU A 234 16.90 -0.42 0.90
N LYS A 235 16.52 -0.51 -0.39
CA LYS A 235 17.28 0.14 -1.47
C LYS A 235 17.31 1.65 -1.33
N LEU A 236 16.19 2.25 -0.92
CA LEU A 236 16.08 3.70 -0.70
C LEU A 236 16.98 4.17 0.45
N LEU A 237 16.87 3.50 1.61
CA LEU A 237 17.61 3.88 2.82
C LEU A 237 19.13 3.67 2.67
N LEU A 238 19.54 2.60 2.00
CA LEU A 238 20.95 2.28 1.78
C LEU A 238 21.53 2.91 0.52
N ASN A 239 20.70 3.65 -0.24
CA ASN A 239 21.08 4.23 -1.53
C ASN A 239 21.80 3.22 -2.45
N ARG A 240 21.27 2.00 -2.53
CA ARG A 240 21.89 0.91 -3.28
C ARG A 240 20.86 0.12 -4.09
N GLY A 241 21.30 -0.40 -5.23
CA GLY A 241 20.42 -1.08 -6.16
C GLY A 241 19.60 -0.11 -7.02
N ARG A 242 18.87 -0.67 -7.97
CA ARG A 242 18.04 0.12 -8.89
C ARG A 242 16.64 0.29 -8.33
N VAL A 243 16.23 1.53 -8.11
CA VAL A 243 14.84 1.91 -7.82
C VAL A 243 14.13 2.30 -9.12
N VAL A 244 12.93 1.74 -9.33
CA VAL A 244 12.11 2.03 -10.51
C VAL A 244 11.06 3.07 -10.12
N TRP A 245 11.20 4.28 -10.66
CA TRP A 245 10.34 5.41 -10.33
C TRP A 245 9.17 5.56 -11.32
N ALA A 246 8.02 6.04 -10.87
CA ALA A 246 6.92 6.45 -11.74
C ALA A 246 7.43 7.42 -12.83
N PRO A 247 6.99 7.28 -14.09
CA PRO A 247 5.85 6.49 -14.60
C PRO A 247 6.19 5.04 -14.99
N ARG A 248 7.22 4.46 -14.42
CA ARG A 248 7.52 3.03 -14.54
C ARG A 248 7.00 2.31 -13.30
N GLY A 249 6.50 1.09 -13.49
CA GLY A 249 6.01 0.23 -12.42
C GLY A 249 6.38 -1.22 -12.66
N VAL A 250 6.22 -2.03 -11.61
CA VAL A 250 6.48 -3.47 -11.64
C VAL A 250 5.26 -4.20 -11.12
N HIS A 251 4.82 -5.25 -11.81
CA HIS A 251 3.75 -6.13 -11.34
C HIS A 251 4.24 -7.57 -11.37
N PHE A 252 4.39 -8.17 -10.20
CA PHE A 252 4.65 -9.58 -10.02
C PHE A 252 3.36 -10.31 -9.68
N ASP A 253 3.08 -11.41 -10.38
CA ASP A 253 1.92 -12.27 -10.12
C ASP A 253 2.39 -13.69 -9.89
N ALA A 254 2.22 -14.18 -8.66
CA ALA A 254 2.69 -15.50 -8.26
C ALA A 254 1.87 -16.63 -8.88
N TYR A 255 0.55 -16.43 -9.05
CA TYR A 255 -0.30 -17.46 -9.66
C TYR A 255 0.10 -17.73 -11.11
N ARG A 256 0.45 -16.67 -11.85
CA ARG A 256 0.92 -16.77 -13.25
C ARG A 256 2.42 -16.96 -13.38
N GLN A 257 3.18 -16.87 -12.28
CA GLN A 257 4.66 -16.87 -12.27
C GLN A 257 5.23 -15.85 -13.25
N ARG A 258 4.65 -14.64 -13.25
CA ARG A 258 4.97 -13.62 -14.23
C ARG A 258 5.36 -12.30 -13.57
N LEU A 259 6.45 -11.71 -14.08
CA LEU A 259 6.90 -10.36 -13.77
C LEU A 259 6.67 -9.47 -15.01
N ALA A 260 5.96 -8.36 -14.83
CA ALA A 260 5.74 -7.36 -15.87
C ALA A 260 6.33 -6.02 -15.45
N HIS A 261 7.18 -5.44 -16.32
CA HIS A 261 7.61 -4.06 -16.22
C HIS A 261 6.71 -3.20 -17.09
N THR A 262 6.19 -2.12 -16.51
CA THR A 262 5.33 -1.18 -17.24
C THR A 262 6.01 0.18 -17.35
N TRP A 263 5.77 0.85 -18.47
CA TRP A 263 6.17 2.23 -18.71
C TRP A 263 5.02 3.00 -19.32
N ARG A 264 4.55 4.01 -18.62
CA ARG A 264 3.38 4.84 -19.00
C ARG A 264 3.74 6.32 -18.93
N PRO A 265 4.51 6.84 -19.92
CA PRO A 265 4.80 8.29 -19.98
C PRO A 265 3.50 9.08 -19.92
N GLY A 266 3.43 10.06 -19.00
CA GLY A 266 2.20 10.80 -18.69
C GLY A 266 1.19 10.05 -17.81
N GLY A 267 1.53 8.87 -17.27
CA GLY A 267 0.63 8.09 -16.40
C GLY A 267 -0.67 7.71 -17.08
N ASN A 268 -1.79 7.91 -16.42
CA ASN A 268 -3.13 7.64 -16.98
C ASN A 268 -3.53 8.58 -18.15
N ARG A 269 -2.78 9.67 -18.39
CA ARG A 269 -2.96 10.51 -19.59
C ARG A 269 -2.32 9.92 -20.83
N ASN A 270 -1.50 8.86 -20.70
CA ASN A 270 -0.96 8.13 -21.85
C ASN A 270 -2.10 7.66 -22.77
N PRO A 271 -2.01 7.82 -24.11
CA PRO A 271 -3.09 7.45 -25.04
C PRO A 271 -3.57 6.00 -24.88
N LEU A 272 -2.65 5.04 -24.76
CA LEU A 272 -2.99 3.63 -24.54
C LEU A 272 -3.77 3.46 -23.22
N GLN A 273 -3.31 4.10 -22.16
CA GLN A 273 -3.94 4.01 -20.84
C GLN A 273 -5.36 4.62 -20.86
N ARG A 274 -5.54 5.74 -21.56
CA ARG A 274 -6.87 6.35 -21.74
C ARG A 274 -7.85 5.42 -22.45
N VAL A 275 -7.40 4.71 -23.48
CA VAL A 275 -8.22 3.69 -24.17
C VAL A 275 -8.60 2.56 -23.22
N LEU A 276 -7.64 2.03 -22.45
CA LEU A 276 -7.90 0.97 -21.47
C LEU A 276 -8.89 1.42 -20.39
N ILE A 277 -8.74 2.63 -19.86
CA ILE A 277 -9.68 3.21 -18.87
C ILE A 277 -11.08 3.36 -19.48
N ALA A 278 -11.20 3.83 -20.73
CA ALA A 278 -12.49 3.95 -21.41
C ALA A 278 -13.17 2.59 -21.62
N ILE A 279 -12.42 1.55 -21.98
CA ILE A 279 -12.93 0.18 -22.11
C ILE A 279 -13.41 -0.34 -20.74
N ALA A 280 -12.59 -0.17 -19.70
CA ALA A 280 -12.94 -0.60 -18.33
C ALA A 280 -14.20 0.11 -17.83
N ARG A 281 -14.31 1.44 -18.05
CA ARG A 281 -15.53 2.21 -17.72
C ARG A 281 -16.78 1.67 -18.40
N ARG A 282 -16.70 1.39 -19.71
CA ARG A 282 -17.82 0.81 -20.46
C ARG A 282 -18.22 -0.57 -19.93
N ARG A 283 -17.24 -1.39 -19.56
CA ARG A 283 -17.51 -2.72 -18.99
C ARG A 283 -18.20 -2.62 -17.62
N LEU A 284 -17.74 -1.73 -16.75
CA LEU A 284 -18.38 -1.49 -15.45
C LEU A 284 -19.83 -0.99 -15.61
N ALA A 285 -20.07 -0.05 -16.54
CA ALA A 285 -21.42 0.44 -16.83
C ALA A 285 -22.36 -0.68 -17.31
N ARG A 286 -21.89 -1.60 -18.17
CA ARG A 286 -22.69 -2.76 -18.63
C ARG A 286 -23.00 -3.73 -17.48
N LEU A 287 -22.05 -4.01 -16.61
CA LEU A 287 -22.26 -4.87 -15.44
C LEU A 287 -23.30 -4.28 -14.48
N ARG A 288 -23.31 -2.97 -14.31
CA ARG A 288 -24.34 -2.27 -13.50
C ARG A 288 -25.74 -2.40 -14.09
N LEU A 289 -25.88 -2.18 -15.38
CA LEU A 289 -27.18 -2.33 -16.06
C LEU A 289 -27.72 -3.76 -15.93
N ALA A 290 -26.85 -4.76 -16.02
CA ALA A 290 -27.22 -6.16 -15.83
C ALA A 290 -27.62 -6.52 -14.39
N ARG A 291 -27.20 -5.74 -13.39
CA ARG A 291 -27.52 -5.92 -11.96
C ARG A 291 -28.77 -5.17 -11.49
N GLN A 292 -29.33 -4.25 -12.29
CA GLN A 292 -30.59 -3.61 -11.95
C GLN A 292 -31.70 -4.65 -12.10
N PRO A 293 -32.44 -4.95 -11.01
CA PRO A 293 -33.62 -5.83 -11.13
C PRO A 293 -34.56 -5.20 -12.17
N LEU A 294 -35.04 -6.03 -13.09
CA LEU A 294 -36.18 -5.66 -13.94
C LEU A 294 -37.29 -5.15 -13.00
N GLN A 295 -37.54 -3.86 -13.01
CA GLN A 295 -38.75 -3.32 -12.40
C GLN A 295 -39.87 -4.08 -13.06
N SER A 296 -40.46 -5.02 -12.33
CA SER A 296 -41.71 -5.68 -12.73
C SER A 296 -42.71 -4.58 -12.95
N GLY A 297 -43.00 -4.30 -14.21
CA GLY A 297 -44.16 -3.52 -14.59
C GLY A 297 -45.38 -4.20 -14.01
N GLY A 298 -45.84 -3.68 -12.89
CA GLY A 298 -47.17 -3.97 -12.36
C GLY A 298 -48.12 -2.97 -12.94
N ASP A 299 -48.63 -3.28 -14.11
CA ASP A 299 -49.91 -2.75 -14.57
C ASP A 299 -50.91 -3.87 -14.46
N GLY A 300 -52.00 -3.61 -13.69
CA GLY A 300 -53.16 -4.47 -13.59
C GLY A 300 -54.05 -4.04 -12.44
#